data_a57ee37952d4c38348716714a9fa4b07
#
_entry.id   a57ee37952d4c38348716714a9fa4b07
#
_cell.length_a   1.000
_cell.length_b   1.000
_cell.length_c   1.000
_cell.angle_alpha   90.00
_cell.angle_beta   90.00
_cell.angle_gamma   90.00
#
_symmetry.space_group_name_H-M   'P 1'
#
loop_
_entity.id
_entity.type
_entity.pdbx_description
1 polymer ?
#
loop_
_entity_poly.entity_id
_entity_poly.type
_entity_poly.pdbx_seq_one_letter_code
_entity_poly.pdbx_strand_id
1 'polypeptide(L)'
;HFDYTFPALLVIVLLFSGLLVSSTTIIEEKSSKAFFRNFITPTSNALFIVGNYLSNLLIVLSQIFIIFLALYIFSEAAVSPDILTNLSIIILLTASVFILLGMLIGYLFKSGETSNLAVMSLACILLFFSNTILPLETLPIAIRSIVAYNPFILAADALKEILLFKAPLAAISFQFYTLLIYIGVFIVLIYVVRLFSKRRYVE
;
A
#
# COMPACT_ATOMS: atom_id res chain seq x y z
N HIS A 1 -9.40 9.45 22.85
CA HIS A 1 -9.92 9.55 21.47
C HIS A 1 -8.79 9.45 20.42
N PHE A 2 -7.63 10.05 20.67
CA PHE A 2 -6.50 10.02 19.71
C PHE A 2 -6.00 8.61 19.44
N ASP A 3 -5.82 7.80 20.47
CA ASP A 3 -5.32 6.43 20.34
C ASP A 3 -6.19 5.54 19.44
N TYR A 4 -7.49 5.82 19.41
CA TYR A 4 -8.45 5.05 18.62
C TYR A 4 -8.45 5.44 17.12
N THR A 5 -8.19 6.71 16.82
CA THR A 5 -8.17 7.24 15.44
C THR A 5 -6.80 7.13 14.79
N PHE A 6 -5.74 7.08 15.59
CA PHE A 6 -4.36 7.06 15.13
C PHE A 6 -4.03 5.90 14.16
N PRO A 7 -4.47 4.64 14.41
CA PRO A 7 -4.24 3.55 13.46
C PRO A 7 -4.83 3.82 12.07
N ALA A 8 -6.06 4.36 12.02
CA ALA A 8 -6.71 4.71 10.77
C ALA A 8 -5.97 5.83 10.02
N LEU A 9 -5.49 6.85 10.74
CA LEU A 9 -4.69 7.93 10.16
C LEU A 9 -3.38 7.41 9.57
N LEU A 10 -2.69 6.49 10.24
CA LEU A 10 -1.49 5.82 9.70
C LEU A 10 -1.79 5.12 8.39
N VAL A 11 -2.89 4.37 8.32
CA VAL A 11 -3.27 3.67 7.09
C VAL A 11 -3.65 4.64 5.99
N ILE A 12 -4.28 5.78 6.30
CA ILE A 12 -4.56 6.84 5.32
C ILE A 12 -3.25 7.37 4.72
N VAL A 13 -2.26 7.65 5.54
CA VAL A 13 -0.94 8.11 5.05
C VAL A 13 -0.30 7.04 4.17
N LEU A 14 -0.30 5.77 4.59
CA LEU A 14 0.21 4.65 3.81
C LEU A 14 -0.53 4.48 2.48
N LEU A 15 -1.84 4.61 2.48
CA LEU A 15 -2.69 4.51 1.29
C LEU A 15 -2.30 5.57 0.25
N PHE A 16 -2.36 6.83 0.65
CA PHE A 16 -2.09 7.94 -0.28
C PHE A 16 -0.63 7.97 -0.70
N SER A 17 0.31 7.88 0.22
CA SER A 17 1.73 7.91 -0.12
C SER A 17 2.13 6.68 -0.94
N GLY A 18 1.70 5.49 -0.55
CA GLY A 18 2.00 4.25 -1.27
C GLY A 18 1.48 4.26 -2.70
N LEU A 19 0.22 4.65 -2.89
CA LEU A 19 -0.39 4.72 -4.22
C LEU A 19 0.20 5.82 -5.10
N LEU A 20 0.30 7.06 -4.58
CA LEU A 20 0.74 8.22 -5.38
C LEU A 20 2.22 8.11 -5.73
N VAL A 21 3.09 7.88 -4.74
CA VAL A 21 4.55 7.81 -4.98
C VAL A 21 4.87 6.71 -5.98
N SER A 22 4.31 5.50 -5.78
CA SER A 22 4.64 4.38 -6.65
C SER A 22 4.07 4.52 -8.06
N SER A 23 2.87 5.07 -8.20
CA SER A 23 2.27 5.34 -9.51
C SER A 23 3.07 6.40 -10.28
N THR A 24 3.43 7.52 -9.63
CA THR A 24 4.22 8.60 -10.22
C THR A 24 5.60 8.10 -10.65
N THR A 25 6.30 7.35 -9.79
CA THR A 25 7.63 6.78 -10.10
C THR A 25 7.59 5.94 -11.38
N ILE A 26 6.57 5.10 -11.56
CA ILE A 26 6.42 4.27 -12.77
C ILE A 26 6.15 5.12 -14.02
N ILE A 27 5.32 6.15 -13.90
CA ILE A 27 5.04 7.06 -15.04
C ILE A 27 6.29 7.86 -15.42
N GLU A 28 7.02 8.39 -14.46
CA GLU A 28 8.27 9.12 -14.70
C GLU A 28 9.33 8.22 -15.32
N GLU A 29 9.46 6.98 -14.87
CA GLU A 29 10.32 5.99 -15.51
C GLU A 29 9.96 5.79 -16.97
N LYS A 30 8.67 5.58 -17.28
CA LYS A 30 8.18 5.39 -18.65
C LYS A 30 8.43 6.59 -19.57
N SER A 31 8.36 7.80 -19.02
CA SER A 31 8.59 9.05 -19.77
C SER A 31 10.07 9.40 -19.94
N SER A 32 10.95 8.74 -19.20
CA SER A 32 12.38 9.02 -19.21
C SER A 32 13.07 8.48 -20.47
N LYS A 33 14.07 9.21 -20.98
CA LYS A 33 14.93 8.74 -22.09
C LYS A 33 15.71 7.46 -21.71
N ALA A 34 15.90 7.22 -20.40
CA ALA A 34 16.54 6.02 -19.89
C ALA A 34 15.68 4.75 -20.07
N PHE A 35 14.35 4.89 -20.16
CA PHE A 35 13.44 3.77 -20.38
C PHE A 35 13.77 3.04 -21.69
N PHE A 36 14.02 3.77 -22.78
CA PHE A 36 14.40 3.19 -24.06
C PHE A 36 15.74 2.44 -23.98
N ARG A 37 16.72 2.98 -23.26
CA ARG A 37 18.02 2.34 -23.04
C ARG A 37 17.90 1.08 -22.19
N ASN A 38 17.03 1.09 -21.20
CA ASN A 38 16.76 -0.07 -20.34
C ASN A 38 16.02 -1.20 -21.09
N PHE A 39 15.33 -0.87 -22.19
CA PHE A 39 14.67 -1.85 -23.04
C PHE A 39 15.66 -2.64 -23.93
N ILE A 40 16.80 -2.04 -24.27
CA ILE A 40 17.84 -2.63 -25.11
C ILE A 40 18.85 -3.45 -24.28
N THR A 41 18.97 -3.14 -22.98
CA THR A 41 19.84 -3.91 -22.07
C THR A 41 19.19 -5.24 -21.69
N PRO A 42 19.96 -6.34 -21.58
CA PRO A 42 19.45 -7.67 -21.22
C PRO A 42 19.10 -7.81 -19.73
N THR A 43 18.65 -6.74 -19.09
CA THR A 43 18.19 -6.75 -17.70
C THR A 43 16.83 -7.45 -17.59
N SER A 44 16.69 -8.33 -16.62
CA SER A 44 15.44 -9.05 -16.39
C SER A 44 14.33 -8.07 -15.92
N ASN A 45 13.12 -8.26 -16.48
CA ASN A 45 11.94 -7.46 -16.07
C ASN A 45 11.68 -7.52 -14.55
N ALA A 46 12.01 -8.63 -13.91
CA ALA A 46 11.86 -8.81 -12.48
C ALA A 46 12.75 -7.85 -11.68
N LEU A 47 13.99 -7.63 -12.11
CA LEU A 47 14.94 -6.75 -11.42
C LEU A 47 14.46 -5.30 -11.39
N PHE A 48 13.80 -4.85 -12.46
CA PHE A 48 13.18 -3.53 -12.55
C PHE A 48 11.99 -3.36 -11.60
N ILE A 49 11.11 -4.38 -11.54
CA ILE A 49 9.96 -4.35 -10.64
C ILE A 49 10.44 -4.29 -9.19
N VAL A 50 11.41 -5.14 -8.83
CA VAL A 50 11.98 -5.18 -7.48
C VAL A 50 12.69 -3.87 -7.14
N GLY A 51 13.47 -3.30 -8.06
CA GLY A 51 14.16 -2.02 -7.84
C GLY A 51 13.18 -0.88 -7.55
N ASN A 52 12.14 -0.72 -8.36
CA ASN A 52 11.11 0.29 -8.15
C ASN A 52 10.33 0.05 -6.86
N TYR A 53 9.99 -1.20 -6.57
CA TYR A 53 9.33 -1.56 -5.32
C TYR A 53 10.17 -1.16 -4.11
N LEU A 54 11.46 -1.52 -4.08
CA LEU A 54 12.35 -1.20 -2.96
C LEU A 54 12.54 0.31 -2.80
N SER A 55 12.70 1.05 -3.90
CA SER A 55 12.83 2.51 -3.86
C SER A 55 11.58 3.16 -3.27
N ASN A 56 10.40 2.77 -3.73
CA ASN A 56 9.13 3.28 -3.21
C ASN A 56 8.91 2.88 -1.74
N LEU A 57 9.29 1.64 -1.38
CA LEU A 57 9.20 1.16 0.00
C LEU A 57 10.08 1.99 0.94
N LEU A 58 11.31 2.31 0.55
CA LEU A 58 12.20 3.15 1.35
C LEU A 58 11.61 4.56 1.56
N ILE A 59 11.00 5.15 0.52
CA ILE A 59 10.35 6.47 0.63
C ILE A 59 9.18 6.40 1.62
N VAL A 60 8.29 5.44 1.47
CA VAL A 60 7.11 5.30 2.33
C VAL A 60 7.51 4.98 3.77
N LEU A 61 8.48 4.09 3.97
CA LEU A 61 8.97 3.77 5.33
C LEU A 61 9.66 4.96 5.98
N SER A 62 10.37 5.80 5.22
CA SER A 62 10.98 7.02 5.78
C SER A 62 9.92 8.00 6.30
N GLN A 63 8.78 8.14 5.61
CA GLN A 63 7.65 8.95 6.07
C GLN A 63 7.05 8.42 7.37
N ILE A 64 6.86 7.10 7.45
CA ILE A 64 6.35 6.44 8.66
C ILE A 64 7.32 6.59 9.82
N PHE A 65 8.62 6.43 9.55
CA PHE A 65 9.66 6.64 10.56
C PHE A 65 9.60 8.06 11.14
N ILE A 66 9.44 9.08 10.30
CA ILE A 66 9.29 10.48 10.76
C ILE A 66 8.04 10.64 11.65
N ILE A 67 6.92 10.02 11.30
CA ILE A 67 5.69 10.07 12.11
C ILE A 67 5.94 9.42 13.48
N PHE A 68 6.56 8.25 13.53
CA PHE A 68 6.88 7.60 14.80
C PHE A 68 7.91 8.36 15.63
N LEU A 69 8.90 8.96 14.97
CA LEU A 69 9.88 9.81 15.65
C LEU A 69 9.21 11.04 16.29
N ALA A 70 8.31 11.68 15.56
CA ALA A 70 7.53 12.80 16.09
C ALA A 70 6.67 12.35 17.31
N LEU A 71 5.99 11.22 17.18
CA LEU A 71 5.21 10.67 18.30
C LEU A 71 6.08 10.35 19.51
N TYR A 72 7.23 9.75 19.31
CA TYR A 72 8.16 9.44 20.39
C TYR A 72 8.65 10.70 21.13
N ILE A 73 8.87 11.79 20.40
CA ILE A 73 9.31 13.07 21.00
C ILE A 73 8.16 13.74 21.79
N PHE A 74 6.92 13.65 21.29
CA PHE A 74 5.77 14.36 21.86
C PHE A 74 4.91 13.51 22.80
N SER A 75 5.09 12.17 22.82
CA SER A 75 4.34 11.24 23.66
C SER A 75 5.25 10.59 24.70
N GLU A 76 4.84 10.62 25.94
CA GLU A 76 5.54 9.92 27.05
C GLU A 76 5.25 8.41 27.08
N ALA A 77 4.55 7.87 26.09
CA ALA A 77 4.13 6.48 26.07
C ALA A 77 5.30 5.54 25.69
N ALA A 78 5.75 4.76 26.64
CA ALA A 78 6.69 3.66 26.39
C ALA A 78 5.98 2.51 25.66
N VAL A 79 6.29 2.32 24.37
CA VAL A 79 5.80 1.19 23.59
C VAL A 79 6.71 -0.02 23.82
N SER A 80 6.15 -1.17 24.20
CA SER A 80 6.94 -2.39 24.44
C SER A 80 7.55 -2.91 23.12
N PRO A 81 8.76 -3.55 23.15
CA PRO A 81 9.44 -4.06 21.96
C PRO A 81 8.59 -5.04 21.12
N ASP A 82 7.77 -5.86 21.77
CA ASP A 82 6.91 -6.83 21.10
C ASP A 82 5.83 -6.15 20.27
N ILE A 83 5.25 -5.06 20.77
CA ILE A 83 4.26 -4.26 20.05
C ILE A 83 4.94 -3.60 18.84
N LEU A 84 6.14 -3.05 19.00
CA LEU A 84 6.89 -2.42 17.89
C LEU A 84 7.18 -3.42 16.78
N THR A 85 7.53 -4.65 17.11
CA THR A 85 7.81 -5.70 16.12
C THR A 85 6.55 -6.04 15.31
N ASN A 86 5.44 -6.34 15.99
CA ASN A 86 4.17 -6.68 15.33
C ASN A 86 3.66 -5.52 14.47
N LEU A 87 3.75 -4.30 14.99
CA LEU A 87 3.39 -3.08 14.30
C LEU A 87 4.20 -2.88 13.02
N SER A 88 5.53 -3.04 13.11
CA SER A 88 6.44 -2.91 11.96
C SER A 88 6.12 -3.91 10.85
N ILE A 89 5.78 -5.15 11.20
CA ILE A 89 5.40 -6.17 10.23
C ILE A 89 4.12 -5.78 9.49
N ILE A 90 3.07 -5.35 10.21
CA ILE A 90 1.80 -4.97 9.57
C ILE A 90 1.95 -3.69 8.74
N ILE A 91 2.72 -2.71 9.20
CA ILE A 91 3.03 -1.51 8.42
C ILE A 91 3.76 -1.88 7.12
N LEU A 92 4.76 -2.77 7.18
CA LEU A 92 5.50 -3.22 6.01
C LEU A 92 4.58 -3.92 5.00
N LEU A 93 3.70 -4.82 5.46
CA LEU A 93 2.73 -5.51 4.61
C LEU A 93 1.75 -4.51 3.96
N THR A 94 1.21 -3.61 4.76
CA THR A 94 0.26 -2.58 4.29
C THR A 94 0.90 -1.66 3.26
N ALA A 95 2.10 -1.16 3.54
CA ALA A 95 2.88 -0.35 2.61
C ALA A 95 3.12 -1.10 1.30
N SER A 96 3.50 -2.39 1.39
CA SER A 96 3.73 -3.24 0.21
C SER A 96 2.49 -3.39 -0.66
N VAL A 97 1.32 -3.62 -0.06
CA VAL A 97 0.04 -3.73 -0.77
C VAL A 97 -0.27 -2.45 -1.55
N PHE A 98 -0.18 -1.28 -0.89
CA PHE A 98 -0.51 -0.01 -1.54
C PHE A 98 0.53 0.42 -2.57
N ILE A 99 1.82 0.15 -2.34
CA ILE A 99 2.89 0.40 -3.31
C ILE A 99 2.67 -0.45 -4.56
N LEU A 100 2.44 -1.76 -4.42
CA LEU A 100 2.21 -2.64 -5.56
C LEU A 100 0.94 -2.27 -6.33
N LEU A 101 -0.12 -1.89 -5.65
CA LEU A 101 -1.35 -1.42 -6.27
C LEU A 101 -1.12 -0.11 -7.05
N GLY A 102 -0.37 0.84 -6.48
CA GLY A 102 0.03 2.07 -7.16
C GLY A 102 0.94 1.82 -8.37
N MET A 103 1.91 0.92 -8.24
CA MET A 103 2.74 0.48 -9.38
C MET A 103 1.90 -0.14 -10.49
N LEU A 104 0.91 -0.98 -10.14
CA LEU A 104 -0.01 -1.58 -11.11
C LEU A 104 -0.75 -0.49 -11.91
N ILE A 105 -1.31 0.52 -11.23
CA ILE A 105 -1.96 1.67 -11.86
C ILE A 105 -0.95 2.41 -12.75
N GLY A 106 0.24 2.71 -12.26
CA GLY A 106 1.30 3.34 -13.03
C GLY A 106 1.66 2.58 -14.31
N TYR A 107 1.62 1.23 -14.30
CA TYR A 107 1.84 0.44 -15.51
C TYR A 107 0.66 0.45 -16.49
N LEU A 108 -0.57 0.56 -16.00
CA LEU A 108 -1.79 0.55 -16.83
C LEU A 108 -1.99 1.87 -17.58
N PHE A 109 -1.66 3.01 -16.98
CA PHE A 109 -1.88 4.33 -17.57
C PHE A 109 -0.65 4.87 -18.29
N LYS A 110 -0.87 5.77 -19.27
CA LYS A 110 0.20 6.35 -20.10
C LYS A 110 0.60 7.76 -19.68
N SER A 111 -0.30 8.51 -19.05
CA SER A 111 -0.02 9.89 -18.60
C SER A 111 -0.09 10.02 -17.10
N GLY A 112 0.69 10.94 -16.53
CA GLY A 112 0.69 11.24 -15.11
C GLY A 112 -0.65 11.72 -14.60
N GLU A 113 -1.33 12.56 -15.39
CA GLU A 113 -2.64 13.11 -15.00
C GLU A 113 -3.70 12.01 -14.86
N THR A 114 -3.82 11.14 -15.86
CA THR A 114 -4.79 10.04 -15.81
C THR A 114 -4.46 9.02 -14.74
N SER A 115 -3.17 8.76 -14.50
CA SER A 115 -2.71 7.87 -13.43
C SER A 115 -3.05 8.45 -12.05
N ASN A 116 -2.78 9.74 -11.83
CA ASN A 116 -3.10 10.40 -10.57
C ASN A 116 -4.61 10.45 -10.31
N LEU A 117 -5.42 10.73 -11.32
CA LEU A 117 -6.88 10.68 -11.19
C LEU A 117 -7.37 9.27 -10.82
N ALA A 118 -6.83 8.24 -11.46
CA ALA A 118 -7.17 6.85 -11.15
C ALA A 118 -6.78 6.46 -9.73
N VAL A 119 -5.57 6.85 -9.30
CA VAL A 119 -5.08 6.62 -7.93
C VAL A 119 -5.97 7.31 -6.90
N MET A 120 -6.28 8.60 -7.12
CA MET A 120 -7.13 9.37 -6.21
C MET A 120 -8.53 8.79 -6.13
N SER A 121 -9.13 8.42 -7.27
CA SER A 121 -10.45 7.80 -7.32
C SER A 121 -10.46 6.47 -6.56
N LEU A 122 -9.45 5.63 -6.77
CA LEU A 122 -9.33 4.36 -6.05
C LEU A 122 -9.13 4.56 -4.55
N ALA A 123 -8.25 5.48 -4.15
CA ALA A 123 -8.04 5.81 -2.74
C ALA A 123 -9.33 6.30 -2.06
N CYS A 124 -10.09 7.19 -2.73
CA CYS A 124 -11.39 7.64 -2.24
C CYS A 124 -12.40 6.50 -2.10
N ILE A 125 -12.45 5.57 -3.07
CA ILE A 125 -13.34 4.39 -2.99
C ILE A 125 -12.96 3.51 -1.81
N LEU A 126 -11.67 3.20 -1.63
CA LEU A 126 -11.20 2.38 -0.51
C LEU A 126 -11.49 3.03 0.84
N LEU A 127 -11.33 4.36 0.94
CA LEU A 127 -11.66 5.13 2.13
C LEU A 127 -13.17 5.22 2.38
N PHE A 128 -13.96 5.46 1.34
CA PHE A 128 -15.42 5.60 1.47
C PHE A 128 -16.04 4.32 2.04
N PHE A 129 -15.61 3.17 1.52
CA PHE A 129 -16.02 1.86 2.03
C PHE A 129 -15.12 1.39 3.19
N SER A 130 -14.71 2.30 4.06
CA SER A 130 -13.98 1.96 5.28
C SER A 130 -14.84 2.28 6.51
N ASN A 131 -14.59 1.58 7.60
CA ASN A 131 -15.23 1.86 8.88
C ASN A 131 -14.87 3.24 9.46
N THR A 132 -14.00 3.98 8.78
CA THR A 132 -13.54 5.32 9.19
C THR A 132 -14.53 6.40 8.76
N ILE A 133 -15.14 6.27 7.57
CA ILE A 133 -16.08 7.25 7.02
C ILE A 133 -17.51 6.75 7.14
N LEU A 134 -17.77 5.51 6.74
CA LEU A 134 -19.09 4.88 6.76
C LEU A 134 -19.10 3.72 7.75
N PRO A 135 -19.89 3.76 8.82
CA PRO A 135 -20.01 2.61 9.72
C PRO A 135 -20.50 1.39 8.94
N LEU A 136 -19.74 0.30 9.01
CA LEU A 136 -20.06 -0.94 8.28
C LEU A 136 -21.44 -1.51 8.64
N GLU A 137 -21.93 -1.17 9.83
CA GLU A 137 -23.23 -1.58 10.35
C GLU A 137 -24.41 -1.03 9.55
N THR A 138 -24.22 0.10 8.86
CA THR A 138 -25.24 0.74 8.02
C THR A 138 -25.36 0.12 6.63
N LEU A 139 -24.39 -0.75 6.25
CA LEU A 139 -24.36 -1.37 4.93
C LEU A 139 -25.17 -2.67 4.90
N PRO A 140 -25.85 -3.00 3.77
CA PRO A 140 -26.46 -4.30 3.55
C PRO A 140 -25.46 -5.44 3.73
N ILE A 141 -25.91 -6.59 4.22
CA ILE A 141 -25.05 -7.75 4.54
C ILE A 141 -24.17 -8.17 3.35
N ALA A 142 -24.72 -8.14 2.13
CA ALA A 142 -24.00 -8.51 0.91
C ALA A 142 -22.80 -7.57 0.64
N ILE A 143 -22.97 -6.26 0.86
CA ILE A 143 -21.91 -5.27 0.67
C ILE A 143 -20.88 -5.39 1.80
N ARG A 144 -21.31 -5.59 3.04
CA ARG A 144 -20.43 -5.79 4.19
C ARG A 144 -19.45 -6.94 3.98
N SER A 145 -19.89 -8.05 3.39
CA SER A 145 -19.02 -9.20 3.11
C SER A 145 -17.90 -8.87 2.12
N ILE A 146 -18.16 -8.03 1.11
CA ILE A 146 -17.15 -7.59 0.14
C ILE A 146 -16.20 -6.57 0.77
N VAL A 147 -16.76 -5.62 1.50
CA VAL A 147 -16.02 -4.54 2.14
C VAL A 147 -15.08 -5.05 3.23
N ALA A 148 -15.39 -6.16 3.88
CA ALA A 148 -14.49 -6.82 4.85
C ALA A 148 -13.13 -7.21 4.27
N TYR A 149 -13.04 -7.41 2.96
CA TYR A 149 -11.79 -7.68 2.24
C TYR A 149 -11.08 -6.39 1.75
N ASN A 150 -11.59 -5.21 2.05
CA ASN A 150 -10.93 -3.96 1.71
C ASN A 150 -9.54 -3.89 2.39
N PRO A 151 -8.43 -3.74 1.64
CA PRO A 151 -7.09 -3.72 2.23
C PRO A 151 -6.89 -2.58 3.23
N PHE A 152 -7.63 -1.48 3.10
CA PHE A 152 -7.62 -0.40 4.08
C PHE A 152 -8.20 -0.85 5.43
N ILE A 153 -9.34 -1.54 5.42
CA ILE A 153 -10.00 -2.04 6.64
C ILE A 153 -9.11 -3.08 7.32
N LEU A 154 -8.61 -4.05 6.54
CA LEU A 154 -7.74 -5.09 7.07
C LEU A 154 -6.52 -4.50 7.78
N ALA A 155 -5.89 -3.49 7.18
CA ALA A 155 -4.75 -2.81 7.78
C ALA A 155 -5.13 -2.00 9.03
N ALA A 156 -6.23 -1.23 8.96
CA ALA A 156 -6.67 -0.40 10.07
C ALA A 156 -7.09 -1.24 11.29
N ASP A 157 -7.80 -2.33 11.07
CA ASP A 157 -8.22 -3.23 12.14
C ASP A 157 -7.02 -3.97 12.74
N ALA A 158 -6.09 -4.48 11.92
CA ALA A 158 -4.86 -5.10 12.42
C ALA A 158 -4.02 -4.13 13.28
N LEU A 159 -3.86 -2.88 12.83
CA LEU A 159 -3.14 -1.87 13.61
C LEU A 159 -3.86 -1.48 14.89
N LYS A 160 -5.20 -1.41 14.89
CA LYS A 160 -6.00 -1.18 16.09
C LYS A 160 -5.83 -2.31 17.11
N GLU A 161 -5.91 -3.56 16.67
CA GLU A 161 -5.74 -4.72 17.53
C GLU A 161 -4.36 -4.75 18.20
N ILE A 162 -3.30 -4.42 17.44
CA ILE A 162 -1.95 -4.35 17.98
C ILE A 162 -1.78 -3.19 18.96
N LEU A 163 -2.20 -1.98 18.58
CA LEU A 163 -1.95 -0.77 19.37
C LEU A 163 -2.82 -0.68 20.62
N LEU A 164 -4.12 -1.02 20.51
CA LEU A 164 -5.07 -0.87 21.62
C LEU A 164 -5.14 -2.11 22.52
N PHE A 165 -5.10 -3.30 21.90
CA PHE A 165 -5.30 -4.56 22.62
C PHE A 165 -4.01 -5.36 22.80
N LYS A 166 -2.85 -4.84 22.31
CA LYS A 166 -1.55 -5.53 22.35
C LYS A 166 -1.62 -6.96 21.79
N ALA A 167 -2.45 -7.14 20.77
CA ALA A 167 -2.73 -8.44 20.19
C ALA A 167 -1.46 -9.04 19.56
N PRO A 168 -1.19 -10.34 19.77
CA PRO A 168 -0.13 -11.05 19.07
C PRO A 168 -0.51 -11.27 17.60
N LEU A 169 0.50 -11.50 16.73
CA LEU A 169 0.26 -11.76 15.29
C LEU A 169 -0.71 -12.93 15.02
N ALA A 170 -0.76 -13.91 15.92
CA ALA A 170 -1.69 -15.02 15.82
C ALA A 170 -3.16 -14.60 15.89
N ALA A 171 -3.48 -13.57 16.65
CA ALA A 171 -4.85 -13.06 16.79
C ALA A 171 -5.34 -12.35 15.51
N ILE A 172 -4.42 -11.71 14.77
CA ILE A 172 -4.69 -10.99 13.51
C ILE A 172 -4.35 -11.82 12.27
N SER A 173 -4.34 -13.13 12.40
CA SER A 173 -3.93 -14.06 11.33
C SER A 173 -4.73 -13.88 10.04
N PHE A 174 -6.02 -13.61 10.12
CA PHE A 174 -6.87 -13.36 8.95
C PHE A 174 -6.40 -12.14 8.17
N GLN A 175 -6.19 -11.01 8.82
CA GLN A 175 -5.72 -9.77 8.21
C GLN A 175 -4.32 -9.97 7.62
N PHE A 176 -3.43 -10.61 8.36
CA PHE A 176 -2.06 -10.90 7.96
C PHE A 176 -1.99 -11.74 6.67
N TYR A 177 -2.67 -12.89 6.64
CA TYR A 177 -2.66 -13.75 5.45
C TYR A 177 -3.36 -13.12 4.26
N THR A 178 -4.43 -12.37 4.47
CA THR A 178 -5.13 -11.68 3.38
C THR A 178 -4.26 -10.60 2.75
N LEU A 179 -3.51 -9.81 3.54
CA LEU A 179 -2.54 -8.84 3.02
C LEU A 179 -1.40 -9.52 2.24
N LEU A 180 -0.91 -10.68 2.69
CA LEU A 180 0.08 -11.47 1.96
C LEU A 180 -0.46 -11.97 0.60
N ILE A 181 -1.71 -12.41 0.56
CA ILE A 181 -2.36 -12.83 -0.69
C ILE A 181 -2.44 -11.65 -1.66
N TYR A 182 -2.80 -10.45 -1.19
CA TYR A 182 -2.81 -9.25 -2.03
C TYR A 182 -1.44 -8.94 -2.63
N ILE A 183 -0.37 -9.04 -1.84
CA ILE A 183 1.00 -8.85 -2.34
C ILE A 183 1.29 -9.84 -3.47
N GLY A 184 0.99 -11.13 -3.27
CA GLY A 184 1.20 -12.16 -4.29
C GLY A 184 0.40 -11.89 -5.58
N VAL A 185 -0.88 -11.55 -5.45
CA VAL A 185 -1.77 -11.23 -6.58
C VAL A 185 -1.25 -10.01 -7.35
N PHE A 186 -0.89 -8.93 -6.66
CA PHE A 186 -0.42 -7.72 -7.33
C PHE A 186 0.93 -7.91 -8.02
N ILE A 187 1.85 -8.69 -7.45
CA ILE A 187 3.12 -9.02 -8.12
C ILE A 187 2.86 -9.76 -9.43
N VAL A 188 1.97 -10.76 -9.42
CA VAL A 188 1.60 -11.50 -10.62
C VAL A 188 0.94 -10.58 -11.66
N LEU A 189 0.00 -9.73 -11.25
CA LEU A 189 -0.67 -8.78 -12.13
C LEU A 189 0.32 -7.78 -12.76
N ILE A 190 1.24 -7.21 -11.99
CA ILE A 190 2.27 -6.30 -12.48
C ILE A 190 3.14 -7.01 -13.51
N TYR A 191 3.56 -8.23 -13.22
CA TYR A 191 4.38 -9.02 -14.15
C TYR A 191 3.66 -9.27 -15.48
N VAL A 192 2.39 -9.66 -15.42
CA VAL A 192 1.52 -9.89 -16.60
C VAL A 192 1.34 -8.60 -17.40
N VAL A 193 0.97 -7.49 -16.75
CA VAL A 193 0.79 -6.19 -17.42
C VAL A 193 2.07 -5.75 -18.11
N ARG A 194 3.22 -5.92 -17.47
CA ARG A 194 4.51 -5.56 -18.07
C ARG A 194 4.88 -6.44 -19.26
N LEU A 195 4.58 -7.73 -19.24
CA LEU A 195 4.77 -8.61 -20.41
C LEU A 195 3.94 -8.16 -21.62
N PHE A 196 2.69 -7.78 -21.42
CA PHE A 196 1.83 -7.27 -22.47
C PHE A 196 2.27 -5.90 -22.99
N SER A 197 2.70 -5.01 -22.11
CA SER A 197 3.26 -3.71 -22.49
C SER A 197 4.49 -3.86 -23.39
N LYS A 198 5.36 -4.83 -23.11
CA LYS A 198 6.57 -5.07 -23.90
C LYS A 198 6.25 -5.47 -25.35
N ARG A 199 5.20 -6.23 -25.59
CA ARG A 199 4.80 -6.64 -26.95
C ARG A 199 4.29 -5.48 -27.79
N ARG A 200 3.63 -4.49 -27.19
CA ARG A 200 3.08 -3.30 -27.90
C ARG A 200 4.12 -2.26 -28.35
N TYR A 201 5.33 -2.30 -27.82
CA TYR A 201 6.40 -1.38 -28.20
C TYR A 201 7.38 -1.98 -29.24
N VAL A 202 7.21 -3.26 -29.59
CA VAL A 202 8.05 -3.98 -30.58
C VAL A 202 7.32 -4.10 -31.92
N GLU A 203 6.01 -3.85 -31.99
CA GLU A 203 5.21 -3.67 -33.19
C GLU A 203 5.09 -2.16 -33.53
#